data_1b4cbf295a4e3c4c135dc340f5ef99cb
#
_entry.id   1b4cbf295a4e3c4c135dc340f5ef99cb
#
_cell.length_a   1.000
_cell.length_b   1.000
_cell.length_c   1.000
_cell.angle_alpha   90.00
_cell.angle_beta   90.00
_cell.angle_gamma   90.00
#
_symmetry.space_group_name_H-M   'P 1'
#
loop_
_entity.id
_entity.type
_entity.pdbx_description
1 polymer ?
#
loop_
_entity_poly.entity_id
_entity_poly.type
_entity_poly.pdbx_seq_one_letter_code
_entity_poly.pdbx_strand_id
1 'polypeptide(L)'
;MEVGLGHYLTVAAILFTLGVFGIFLNRKNVIVILMSIELILLSVNINFIAFSTFSGDLLGQVFALFVLTVAAAEAAIGLAILVVFYRNRGSIAVEDLNMMKG
;
A
#
# COMPACT_ATOMS: atom_id res chain seq x y z
N MET A 1 -14.82 21.20 18.39
CA MET A 1 -13.46 21.01 17.84
C MET A 1 -13.55 21.02 16.32
N GLU A 2 -12.84 21.92 15.69
CA GLU A 2 -12.79 21.95 14.24
C GLU A 2 -11.63 21.09 13.74
N VAL A 3 -11.91 20.34 12.67
CA VAL A 3 -10.89 19.53 12.02
C VAL A 3 -10.16 20.43 11.01
N GLY A 4 -8.89 20.67 11.27
CA GLY A 4 -8.07 21.52 10.42
C GLY A 4 -7.07 20.74 9.60
N LEU A 5 -6.30 21.47 8.80
CA LEU A 5 -5.24 20.90 7.96
C LEU A 5 -4.26 20.06 8.79
N GLY A 6 -3.90 20.55 9.97
CA GLY A 6 -2.97 19.82 10.85
C GLY A 6 -3.46 18.43 11.26
N HIS A 7 -4.77 18.27 11.42
CA HIS A 7 -5.34 16.96 11.75
C HIS A 7 -5.16 15.98 10.60
N TYR A 8 -5.42 16.39 9.37
CA TYR A 8 -5.24 15.54 8.21
C TYR A 8 -3.77 15.20 7.96
N LEU A 9 -2.88 16.18 8.12
CA LEU A 9 -1.45 15.94 7.97
C LEU A 9 -0.92 14.99 9.05
N THR A 10 -1.44 15.08 10.26
CA THR A 10 -1.06 14.18 11.34
C THR A 10 -1.48 12.74 11.03
N VAL A 11 -2.72 12.53 10.58
CA VAL A 11 -3.20 11.21 10.19
C VAL A 11 -2.34 10.65 9.05
N ALA A 12 -2.05 11.47 8.04
CA ALA A 12 -1.21 11.06 6.92
C ALA A 12 0.19 10.67 7.39
N ALA A 13 0.79 11.44 8.30
CA ALA A 13 2.10 11.14 8.85
C ALA A 13 2.11 9.81 9.62
N ILE A 14 1.06 9.55 10.40
CA ILE A 14 0.93 8.29 11.13
C ILE A 14 0.81 7.11 10.16
N LEU A 15 -0.04 7.22 9.15
CA LEU A 15 -0.22 6.16 8.14
C LEU A 15 1.06 5.92 7.35
N PHE A 16 1.75 6.99 6.96
CA PHE A 16 3.02 6.88 6.26
C PHE A 16 4.05 6.13 7.11
N THR A 17 4.16 6.50 8.39
CA THR A 17 5.09 5.88 9.33
C THR A 17 4.77 4.40 9.51
N LEU A 18 3.50 4.06 9.70
CA LEU A 18 3.06 2.67 9.81
C LEU A 18 3.40 1.87 8.54
N GLY A 19 3.22 2.47 7.38
CA GLY A 19 3.58 1.84 6.12
C GLY A 19 5.07 1.56 6.02
N VAL A 20 5.91 2.54 6.37
CA VAL A 20 7.36 2.37 6.35
C VAL A 20 7.80 1.28 7.31
N PHE A 21 7.30 1.29 8.55
CA PHE A 21 7.62 0.24 9.51
C PHE A 21 7.13 -1.13 9.07
N GLY A 22 5.96 -1.18 8.44
CA GLY A 22 5.43 -2.42 7.89
C GLY A 22 6.39 -3.06 6.90
N ILE A 23 6.99 -2.26 6.02
CA ILE A 23 7.97 -2.76 5.06
C ILE A 23 9.22 -3.28 5.77
N PHE A 24 9.79 -2.50 6.67
CA PHE A 24 11.06 -2.86 7.31
C PHE A 24 10.93 -4.05 8.27
N LEU A 25 9.81 -4.14 9.00
CA LEU A 25 9.61 -5.20 9.99
C LEU A 25 9.15 -6.52 9.36
N ASN A 26 8.58 -6.48 8.17
CA ASN A 26 7.96 -7.65 7.54
C ASN A 26 8.50 -7.89 6.13
N ARG A 27 9.81 -7.75 5.94
CA ARG A 27 10.45 -7.83 4.62
C ARG A 27 10.23 -9.16 3.89
N LYS A 28 9.91 -10.21 4.62
CA LYS A 28 9.70 -11.54 4.03
C LYS A 28 8.24 -11.85 3.73
N ASN A 29 7.33 -11.00 4.18
CA ASN A 29 5.89 -11.21 3.94
C ASN A 29 5.41 -10.29 2.83
N VAL A 30 5.21 -10.86 1.64
CA VAL A 30 4.84 -10.11 0.43
C VAL A 30 3.50 -9.39 0.61
N ILE A 31 2.54 -10.04 1.27
CA ILE A 31 1.22 -9.45 1.51
C ILE A 31 1.34 -8.21 2.40
N VAL A 32 2.11 -8.30 3.48
CA VAL A 32 2.31 -7.18 4.40
C VAL A 32 3.06 -6.04 3.71
N ILE A 33 4.04 -6.34 2.86
CA ILE A 33 4.75 -5.33 2.08
C ILE A 33 3.77 -4.60 1.14
N LEU A 34 2.92 -5.35 0.44
CA LEU A 34 1.93 -4.75 -0.45
C LEU A 34 0.96 -3.85 0.31
N MET A 35 0.44 -4.33 1.45
CA MET A 35 -0.44 -3.53 2.30
C MET A 35 0.25 -2.27 2.81
N SER A 36 1.53 -2.38 3.17
CA SER A 36 2.32 -1.25 3.66
C SER A 36 2.52 -0.19 2.58
N ILE A 37 2.79 -0.60 1.34
CA ILE A 37 2.88 0.32 0.20
C ILE A 37 1.54 1.02 0.00
N GLU A 38 0.43 0.31 0.12
CA GLU A 38 -0.90 0.91 -0.01
C GLU A 38 -1.16 1.96 1.07
N LEU A 39 -0.71 1.73 2.31
CA LEU A 39 -0.81 2.72 3.38
C LEU A 39 0.00 3.98 3.05
N ILE A 40 1.19 3.83 2.48
CA ILE A 40 2.03 4.95 2.07
C ILE A 40 1.33 5.76 0.97
N LEU A 41 0.78 5.09 -0.03
CA LEU A 41 0.04 5.75 -1.12
C LEU A 41 -1.20 6.45 -0.59
N LEU A 42 -1.92 5.84 0.34
CA LEU A 42 -3.07 6.47 0.99
C LEU A 42 -2.67 7.74 1.71
N SER A 43 -1.55 7.72 2.45
CA SER A 43 -1.07 8.89 3.18
C SER A 43 -0.72 10.04 2.24
N VAL A 44 -0.11 9.75 1.10
CA VAL A 44 0.20 10.75 0.06
C VAL A 44 -1.10 11.34 -0.48
N ASN A 45 -2.11 10.51 -0.75
CA ASN A 45 -3.41 10.97 -1.24
C ASN A 45 -4.12 11.87 -0.23
N ILE A 46 -4.08 11.51 1.04
CA ILE A 46 -4.65 12.36 2.10
C ILE A 46 -3.99 13.73 2.06
N ASN A 47 -2.67 13.80 1.91
CA ASN A 47 -1.96 15.06 1.82
C ASN A 47 -2.39 15.88 0.60
N PHE A 48 -2.47 15.27 -0.58
CA PHE A 48 -2.91 15.97 -1.79
C PHE A 48 -4.30 16.56 -1.64
N ILE A 49 -5.25 15.76 -1.11
CA ILE A 49 -6.63 16.19 -0.93
C ILE A 49 -6.72 17.27 0.13
N ALA A 50 -6.00 17.11 1.24
CA ALA A 50 -6.01 18.08 2.33
C ALA A 50 -5.45 19.43 1.87
N PHE A 51 -4.29 19.44 1.25
CA PHE A 51 -3.70 20.67 0.74
C PHE A 51 -4.60 21.34 -0.31
N SER A 52 -5.19 20.54 -1.21
CA SER A 52 -6.10 21.06 -2.22
C SER A 52 -7.33 21.72 -1.60
N THR A 53 -7.93 21.07 -0.62
CA THR A 53 -9.13 21.57 0.05
C THR A 53 -8.85 22.86 0.83
N PHE A 54 -7.76 22.89 1.58
CA PHE A 54 -7.43 24.03 2.43
C PHE A 54 -6.81 25.22 1.66
N SER A 55 -6.21 24.96 0.50
CA SER A 55 -5.70 26.05 -0.36
C SER A 55 -6.71 26.53 -1.39
N GLY A 56 -7.80 25.81 -1.58
CA GLY A 56 -8.82 26.15 -2.58
C GLY A 56 -8.42 25.83 -4.01
N ASP A 57 -7.40 25.01 -4.23
CA ASP A 57 -6.88 24.63 -5.54
C ASP A 57 -7.23 23.18 -5.83
N LEU A 58 -7.87 22.92 -6.98
CA LEU A 58 -8.26 21.56 -7.37
C LEU A 58 -7.09 20.69 -7.84
N LEU A 59 -5.92 21.26 -8.06
CA LEU A 59 -4.78 20.54 -8.60
C LEU A 59 -4.39 19.33 -7.75
N GLY A 60 -4.43 19.48 -6.41
CA GLY A 60 -4.13 18.38 -5.50
C GLY A 60 -5.12 17.22 -5.63
N GLN A 61 -6.38 17.53 -5.89
CA GLN A 61 -7.41 16.50 -6.10
C GLN A 61 -7.18 15.75 -7.41
N VAL A 62 -6.75 16.45 -8.45
CA VAL A 62 -6.39 15.85 -9.74
C VAL A 62 -5.22 14.88 -9.55
N PHE A 63 -4.17 15.31 -8.85
CA PHE A 63 -3.03 14.43 -8.55
C PHE A 63 -3.45 13.23 -7.69
N ALA A 64 -4.36 13.42 -6.74
CA ALA A 64 -4.89 12.32 -5.94
C ALA A 64 -5.59 11.27 -6.80
N LEU A 65 -6.33 11.69 -7.83
CA LEU A 65 -6.95 10.77 -8.77
C LEU A 65 -5.91 9.98 -9.56
N PHE A 66 -4.83 10.62 -10.00
CA PHE A 66 -3.74 9.92 -10.67
C PHE A 66 -3.08 8.88 -9.76
N VAL A 67 -2.79 9.25 -8.52
CA VAL A 67 -2.20 8.32 -7.55
C VAL A 67 -3.15 7.16 -7.29
N LEU A 68 -4.44 7.42 -7.17
CA LEU A 68 -5.44 6.39 -6.97
C LEU A 68 -5.50 5.42 -8.16
N THR A 69 -5.40 5.95 -9.38
CA THR A 69 -5.38 5.14 -10.60
C THR A 69 -4.15 4.23 -10.61
N VAL A 70 -2.98 4.78 -10.28
CA VAL A 70 -1.75 4.01 -10.20
C VAL A 70 -1.85 2.96 -9.11
N ALA A 71 -2.40 3.31 -7.94
CA ALA A 71 -2.59 2.38 -6.83
C ALA A 71 -3.52 1.22 -7.22
N ALA A 72 -4.59 1.51 -7.95
CA ALA A 72 -5.49 0.47 -8.44
C ALA A 72 -4.78 -0.48 -9.41
N ALA A 73 -3.98 0.05 -10.31
CA ALA A 73 -3.19 -0.75 -11.25
C ALA A 73 -2.16 -1.60 -10.50
N GLU A 74 -1.47 -1.04 -9.51
CA GLU A 74 -0.52 -1.78 -8.69
C GLU A 74 -1.19 -2.89 -7.91
N ALA A 75 -2.37 -2.63 -7.34
CA ALA A 75 -3.13 -3.63 -6.60
C ALA A 75 -3.53 -4.80 -7.52
N ALA A 76 -3.97 -4.51 -8.73
CA ALA A 76 -4.34 -5.54 -9.70
C ALA A 76 -3.13 -6.39 -10.08
N ILE A 77 -2.01 -5.75 -10.41
CA ILE A 77 -0.77 -6.46 -10.76
C ILE A 77 -0.24 -7.23 -9.55
N GLY A 78 -0.25 -6.61 -8.38
CA GLY A 78 0.20 -7.24 -7.15
C GLY A 78 -0.62 -8.48 -6.79
N LEU A 79 -1.94 -8.43 -6.93
CA LEU A 79 -2.78 -9.58 -6.71
C LEU A 79 -2.47 -10.70 -7.71
N ALA A 80 -2.26 -10.36 -8.98
CA ALA A 80 -1.89 -11.34 -10.00
C ALA A 80 -0.56 -12.03 -9.64
N ILE A 81 0.44 -11.24 -9.23
CA ILE A 81 1.74 -11.77 -8.81
C ILE A 81 1.57 -12.67 -7.59
N LEU A 82 0.78 -12.25 -6.60
CA LEU A 82 0.55 -13.04 -5.39
C LEU A 82 -0.12 -14.37 -5.70
N VAL A 83 -1.10 -14.39 -6.60
CA VAL A 83 -1.77 -15.62 -7.00
C VAL A 83 -0.75 -16.58 -7.62
N VAL A 84 0.06 -16.09 -8.55
CA VAL A 84 1.10 -16.92 -9.19
C VAL A 84 2.13 -17.39 -8.15
N PHE A 85 2.56 -16.51 -7.28
CA PHE A 85 3.54 -16.82 -6.24
C PHE A 85 3.04 -17.94 -5.32
N TYR A 86 1.81 -17.83 -4.82
CA TYR A 86 1.27 -18.85 -3.93
C TYR A 86 0.99 -20.18 -4.64
N ARG A 87 0.59 -20.13 -5.90
CA ARG A 87 0.41 -21.36 -6.67
C ARG A 87 1.74 -22.09 -6.87
N ASN A 88 2.79 -21.35 -7.23
CA ASN A 88 4.13 -21.92 -7.39
C ASN A 88 4.69 -22.43 -6.06
N ARG A 89 4.49 -21.68 -4.99
CA ARG A 89 4.94 -22.10 -3.66
C ARG A 89 4.23 -23.34 -3.19
N GLY A 90 2.95 -23.47 -3.49
CA GLY A 90 2.19 -24.69 -3.21
C GLY A 90 2.77 -25.90 -3.93
N SER A 91 3.12 -25.74 -5.20
CA SER A 91 3.77 -26.80 -5.98
C SER A 91 5.14 -27.17 -5.41
N ILE A 92 5.94 -26.17 -5.05
CA ILE A 92 7.27 -26.37 -4.45
C ILE A 92 7.13 -27.12 -3.12
N ALA A 93 6.17 -26.74 -2.28
CA ALA A 93 5.94 -27.37 -1.00
C ALA A 93 5.58 -28.86 -1.15
N VAL A 94 4.76 -29.20 -2.14
CA VAL A 94 4.42 -30.59 -2.44
C VAL A 94 5.65 -31.37 -2.91
N GLU A 95 6.46 -30.78 -3.78
CA GLU A 95 7.70 -31.39 -4.25
C GLU A 95 8.68 -31.65 -3.09
N ASP A 96 8.81 -30.67 -2.19
CA ASP A 96 9.66 -30.80 -1.01
C ASP A 96 9.20 -31.97 -0.12
N LEU A 97 7.90 -32.10 0.09
CA LEU A 97 7.35 -33.22 0.85
C LEU A 97 7.63 -34.56 0.19
N ASN A 98 7.52 -34.64 -1.13
CA ASN A 98 7.84 -35.85 -1.87
C ASN A 98 9.34 -36.20 -1.75
N MET A 99 10.21 -35.22 -1.84
CA MET A 99 11.64 -35.42 -1.69
C MET A 99 11.99 -35.90 -0.29
N MET A 100 11.33 -35.40 0.72
CA MET A 100 11.56 -35.80 2.11
C MET A 100 11.08 -37.22 2.40
N LYS A 101 10.07 -37.67 1.70
CA LYS A 101 9.53 -39.04 1.85
C LYS A 101 10.25 -40.06 0.99
N GLY A 102 10.83 -39.61 -0.07
CA GLY A 102 11.49 -40.44 -1.03
C GLY A 102 12.94 -40.62 -0.79
#